data_8b5cb34cfa2be5736261668eb822115b
#
_entry.id   8b5cb34cfa2be5736261668eb822115b
#
_cell.length_a   1.000
_cell.length_b   1.000
_cell.length_c   1.000
_cell.angle_alpha   90.00
_cell.angle_beta   90.00
_cell.angle_gamma   90.00
#
_symmetry.space_group_name_H-M   'P 1'
#
loop_
_entity.id
_entity.type
_entity.pdbx_description
1 polymer ?
#
loop_
_entity_poly.entity_id
_entity_poly.type
_entity_poly.pdbx_seq_one_letter_code
_entity_poly.pdbx_strand_id
1 'polypeptide(L)'
;WITDGERICRVFNGDSKLQQITGTGCMSASLCGAYATSGAGAYWGAVTGVLTMSLAGELATRNLTPQEGSGTLRIRIIDELNLLTVAKIKQESQVSYEI
;
A
#
# COMPACT_ATOMS: atom_id res chain seq x y z
N TRP A 1 9.66 -6.34 -0.61
CA TRP A 1 9.80 -7.79 -0.75
C TRP A 1 8.90 -8.50 0.25
N ILE A 2 8.09 -9.42 -0.24
CA ILE A 2 7.19 -10.24 0.58
C ILE A 2 7.47 -11.70 0.23
N THR A 3 7.69 -12.54 1.24
CA THR A 3 7.99 -13.94 1.04
C THR A 3 7.36 -14.81 2.12
N ASP A 4 7.02 -16.05 1.75
CA ASP A 4 6.62 -17.11 2.69
C ASP A 4 7.68 -18.21 2.79
N GLY A 5 8.87 -17.99 2.22
CA GLY A 5 9.94 -18.95 2.15
C GLY A 5 10.02 -19.72 0.83
N GLU A 6 8.94 -19.75 0.06
CA GLU A 6 8.86 -20.41 -1.25
C GLU A 6 8.56 -19.45 -2.38
N ARG A 7 7.70 -18.46 -2.12
CA ARG A 7 7.29 -17.46 -3.09
C ARG A 7 7.85 -16.11 -2.70
N ILE A 8 8.16 -15.29 -3.68
CA ILE A 8 8.64 -13.93 -3.48
C ILE A 8 7.80 -12.99 -4.32
N CYS A 9 7.36 -11.90 -3.71
CA CYS A 9 6.67 -10.83 -4.39
C CYS A 9 7.43 -9.53 -4.16
N ARG A 10 7.63 -8.77 -5.22
CA ARG A 10 8.22 -7.43 -5.14
C ARG A 10 7.14 -6.42 -5.51
N VAL A 11 6.91 -5.47 -4.63
CA VAL A 11 5.98 -4.36 -4.88
C VAL A 11 6.82 -3.12 -5.15
N PHE A 12 6.67 -2.56 -6.35
CA PHE A 12 7.42 -1.38 -6.79
C PHE A 12 6.64 -0.08 -6.60
N ASN A 13 5.39 -0.17 -6.21
CA ASN A 13 4.58 1.00 -5.88
C ASN A 13 5.06 1.63 -4.58
N GLY A 14 4.84 2.93 -4.47
CA GLY A 14 5.17 3.69 -3.27
C GLY A 14 5.88 5.00 -3.61
N ASP A 15 6.03 5.84 -2.60
CA ASP A 15 6.71 7.13 -2.71
C ASP A 15 7.52 7.37 -1.46
N SER A 16 8.72 7.99 -1.61
CA SER A 16 9.61 8.28 -0.50
C SER A 16 8.98 9.21 0.54
N LYS A 17 7.98 9.99 0.18
CA LYS A 17 7.27 10.88 1.11
C LYS A 17 6.52 10.13 2.19
N LEU A 18 6.22 8.84 2.00
CA LEU A 18 5.59 8.00 3.02
C LEU A 18 6.44 7.91 4.27
N GLN A 19 7.76 7.99 4.15
CA GLN A 19 8.68 7.96 5.28
C GLN A 19 8.56 9.18 6.19
N GLN A 20 7.99 10.26 5.71
CA GLN A 20 7.81 11.50 6.45
C GLN A 20 6.56 11.49 7.33
N ILE A 21 5.75 10.45 7.24
CA ILE A 21 4.48 10.35 7.96
C ILE A 21 4.59 9.31 9.06
N THR A 22 4.35 9.72 10.30
CA THR A 22 4.30 8.80 11.43
C THR A 22 3.06 7.91 11.32
N GLY A 23 3.24 6.62 11.46
CA GLY A 23 2.14 5.66 11.49
C GLY A 23 1.88 4.92 10.18
N THR A 24 2.59 5.24 9.08
CA THR A 24 2.39 4.52 7.82
C THR A 24 2.76 3.04 7.92
N GLY A 25 3.81 2.72 8.69
CA GLY A 25 4.19 1.33 8.95
C GLY A 25 3.12 0.58 9.71
N CYS A 26 2.54 1.21 10.75
CA CYS A 26 1.45 0.63 11.54
C CYS A 26 0.19 0.43 10.69
N MET A 27 -0.16 1.38 9.83
CA MET A 27 -1.28 1.25 8.91
C MET A 27 -1.07 0.09 7.93
N SER A 28 0.14 -0.03 7.39
CA SER A 28 0.50 -1.12 6.49
C SER A 28 0.38 -2.48 7.19
N ALA A 29 0.89 -2.60 8.42
CA ALA A 29 0.80 -3.82 9.20
C ALA A 29 -0.65 -4.18 9.51
N SER A 30 -1.48 -3.20 9.84
CA SER A 30 -2.91 -3.41 10.11
C SER A 30 -3.65 -3.92 8.87
N LEU A 31 -3.34 -3.36 7.70
CA LEU A 31 -3.92 -3.82 6.44
C LEU A 31 -3.49 -5.26 6.12
N CYS A 32 -2.22 -5.59 6.33
CA CYS A 32 -1.73 -6.95 6.14
C CYS A 32 -2.48 -7.94 7.04
N GLY A 33 -2.69 -7.59 8.31
CA GLY A 33 -3.43 -8.42 9.24
C GLY A 33 -4.89 -8.61 8.81
N ALA A 34 -5.55 -7.53 8.41
CA ALA A 34 -6.93 -7.58 7.96
C ALA A 34 -7.10 -8.47 6.73
N TYR A 35 -6.23 -8.33 5.74
CA TYR A 35 -6.29 -9.13 4.52
C TYR A 35 -5.89 -10.60 4.76
N ALA A 36 -4.99 -10.86 5.70
CA ALA A 36 -4.59 -12.22 6.04
C ALA A 36 -5.76 -13.05 6.59
N THR A 37 -6.72 -12.39 7.25
CA THR A 37 -7.91 -13.06 7.80
C THR A 37 -9.05 -13.19 6.81
N SER A 38 -8.92 -12.67 5.60
CA SER A 38 -9.99 -12.67 4.58
C SER A 38 -10.13 -13.99 3.81
N GLY A 39 -9.35 -15.02 4.15
CA GLY A 39 -9.42 -16.34 3.53
C GLY A 39 -8.33 -16.64 2.50
N ALA A 40 -7.58 -15.64 2.05
CA ALA A 40 -6.50 -15.82 1.07
C ALA A 40 -5.17 -16.27 1.72
N GLY A 41 -5.05 -16.20 3.04
CA GLY A 41 -3.87 -16.60 3.80
C GLY A 41 -2.86 -15.47 4.02
N ALA A 42 -1.84 -15.77 4.82
CA ALA A 42 -0.88 -14.76 5.28
C ALA A 42 -0.06 -14.14 4.15
N TYR A 43 0.41 -14.95 3.20
CA TYR A 43 1.23 -14.44 2.09
C TYR A 43 0.46 -13.41 1.25
N TRP A 44 -0.73 -13.80 0.77
CA TRP A 44 -1.55 -12.91 -0.06
C TRP A 44 -2.11 -11.74 0.73
N GLY A 45 -2.35 -11.92 2.02
CA GLY A 45 -2.70 -10.81 2.91
C GLY A 45 -1.59 -9.78 3.01
N ALA A 46 -0.35 -10.22 3.16
CA ALA A 46 0.81 -9.33 3.19
C ALA A 46 1.01 -8.61 1.86
N VAL A 47 0.91 -9.33 0.74
CA VAL A 47 1.02 -8.73 -0.60
C VAL A 47 -0.05 -7.65 -0.79
N THR A 48 -1.29 -7.97 -0.48
CA THR A 48 -2.41 -7.03 -0.64
C THR A 48 -2.26 -5.81 0.28
N GLY A 49 -1.88 -6.03 1.53
CA GLY A 49 -1.69 -4.94 2.50
C GLY A 49 -0.59 -3.98 2.09
N VAL A 50 0.57 -4.50 1.71
CA VAL A 50 1.69 -3.68 1.25
C VAL A 50 1.34 -2.94 -0.04
N LEU A 51 0.73 -3.64 -0.99
CA LEU A 51 0.36 -3.06 -2.29
C LEU A 51 -0.67 -1.93 -2.12
N THR A 52 -1.73 -2.15 -1.36
CA THR A 52 -2.78 -1.14 -1.18
C THR A 52 -2.24 0.10 -0.46
N MET A 53 -1.40 -0.08 0.57
CA MET A 53 -0.79 1.06 1.27
C MET A 53 0.16 1.82 0.36
N SER A 54 1.02 1.12 -0.38
CA SER A 54 1.97 1.73 -1.31
C SER A 54 1.26 2.49 -2.42
N LEU A 55 0.21 1.89 -2.98
CA LEU A 55 -0.58 2.49 -4.05
C LEU A 55 -1.35 3.71 -3.55
N ALA A 56 -1.97 3.63 -2.38
CA ALA A 56 -2.64 4.77 -1.77
C ALA A 56 -1.66 5.92 -1.53
N GLY A 57 -0.44 5.60 -1.09
CA GLY A 57 0.62 6.59 -0.92
C GLY A 57 1.01 7.28 -2.22
N GLU A 58 1.18 6.52 -3.30
CA GLU A 58 1.46 7.09 -4.62
C GLU A 58 0.36 8.02 -5.09
N LEU A 59 -0.89 7.56 -5.01
CA LEU A 59 -2.04 8.35 -5.48
C LEU A 59 -2.22 9.63 -4.67
N ALA A 60 -2.06 9.55 -3.35
CA ALA A 60 -2.14 10.70 -2.48
C ALA A 60 -1.02 11.71 -2.76
N THR A 61 0.21 11.24 -2.96
CA THR A 61 1.37 12.09 -3.26
C THR A 61 1.24 12.75 -4.62
N ARG A 62 0.71 12.04 -5.60
CA ARG A 62 0.52 12.55 -6.97
C ARG A 62 -0.37 13.79 -6.98
N ASN A 63 -1.34 13.87 -6.09
CA ASN A 63 -2.29 14.97 -6.00
C ASN A 63 -1.87 16.05 -4.99
N LEU A 64 -0.72 15.88 -4.33
CA LEU A 64 -0.24 16.82 -3.32
C LEU A 64 0.36 18.07 -3.97
N THR A 65 0.02 19.25 -3.45
CA THR A 65 0.60 20.52 -3.91
C THR A 65 1.81 20.89 -3.06
N PRO A 66 2.71 21.80 -3.56
CA PRO A 66 3.87 22.23 -2.79
C PRO A 66 3.54 22.92 -1.46
N GLN A 67 2.32 23.46 -1.32
CA GLN A 67 1.88 24.12 -0.09
C GLN A 67 1.29 23.17 0.93
N GLU A 68 1.10 21.91 0.57
CA GLU A 68 0.52 20.89 1.43
C GLU A 68 1.61 20.02 2.04
N GLY A 69 1.49 19.79 3.33
CA GLY A 69 2.47 19.02 4.08
C GLY A 69 2.02 17.61 4.42
N SER A 70 2.72 17.00 5.38
CA SER A 70 2.48 15.64 5.79
C SER A 70 1.10 15.41 6.41
N GLY A 71 0.51 16.44 7.04
CA GLY A 71 -0.84 16.34 7.59
C GLY A 71 -1.88 16.10 6.50
N THR A 72 -1.84 16.90 5.43
CA THR A 72 -2.71 16.73 4.28
C THR A 72 -2.47 15.41 3.58
N LEU A 73 -1.21 15.03 3.41
CA LEU A 73 -0.84 13.75 2.79
C LEU A 73 -1.43 12.57 3.56
N ARG A 74 -1.36 12.59 4.89
CA ARG A 74 -1.91 11.54 5.74
C ARG A 74 -3.42 11.37 5.53
N ILE A 75 -4.15 12.47 5.50
CA ILE A 75 -5.60 12.46 5.26
C ILE A 75 -5.90 11.89 3.87
N ARG A 76 -5.14 12.30 2.86
CA ARG A 76 -5.33 11.82 1.49
C ARG A 76 -5.02 10.33 1.33
N ILE A 77 -4.05 9.81 2.07
CA ILE A 77 -3.78 8.37 2.08
C ILE A 77 -5.01 7.60 2.57
N ILE A 78 -5.62 8.09 3.65
CA ILE A 78 -6.83 7.46 4.20
C ILE A 78 -7.97 7.53 3.18
N ASP A 79 -8.15 8.67 2.53
CA ASP A 79 -9.16 8.84 1.49
C ASP A 79 -8.92 7.89 0.32
N GLU A 80 -7.68 7.77 -0.15
CA GLU A 80 -7.34 6.89 -1.26
C GLU A 80 -7.56 5.41 -0.91
N LEU A 81 -7.25 5.01 0.32
CA LEU A 81 -7.54 3.64 0.78
C LEU A 81 -9.03 3.35 0.74
N ASN A 82 -9.85 4.32 1.15
CA ASN A 82 -11.30 4.19 1.17
C ASN A 82 -11.90 4.13 -0.25
N LEU A 83 -11.31 4.86 -1.18
CA LEU A 83 -11.80 4.96 -2.55
C LEU A 83 -11.19 3.95 -3.51
N LEU A 84 -10.26 3.13 -3.04
CA LEU A 84 -9.52 2.20 -3.88
C LEU A 84 -10.45 1.09 -4.40
N THR A 85 -10.40 0.85 -5.71
CA THR A 85 -11.18 -0.20 -6.37
C THR A 85 -10.27 -1.27 -6.95
N VAL A 86 -10.83 -2.45 -7.22
CA VAL A 86 -10.09 -3.55 -7.86
C VAL A 86 -9.57 -3.10 -9.23
N ALA A 87 -10.37 -2.36 -9.99
CA ALA A 87 -9.95 -1.84 -11.30
C ALA A 87 -8.74 -0.92 -11.18
N LYS A 88 -8.73 -0.04 -10.17
CA LYS A 88 -7.62 0.88 -9.92
C LYS A 88 -6.36 0.13 -9.52
N ILE A 89 -6.49 -0.88 -8.68
CA ILE A 89 -5.36 -1.74 -8.27
C ILE A 89 -4.76 -2.43 -9.50
N LYS A 90 -5.59 -3.01 -10.36
CA LYS A 90 -5.12 -3.69 -11.57
C LYS A 90 -4.42 -2.73 -12.54
N GLN A 91 -4.92 -1.51 -12.67
CA GLN A 91 -4.37 -0.52 -13.57
C GLN A 91 -3.02 0.02 -13.10
N GLU A 92 -2.86 0.26 -11.79
CA GLU A 92 -1.74 1.01 -11.24
C GLU A 92 -0.69 0.13 -10.54
N SER A 93 -0.98 -1.13 -10.26
CA SER A 93 -0.05 -1.99 -9.52
C SER A 93 1.19 -2.32 -10.33
N GLN A 94 2.34 -2.30 -9.64
CA GLN A 94 3.64 -2.65 -10.20
C GLN A 94 4.24 -3.74 -9.30
N VAL A 95 3.98 -4.99 -9.66
CA VAL A 95 4.30 -6.16 -8.83
C VAL A 95 5.02 -7.20 -9.68
N SER A 96 6.04 -7.82 -9.10
CA SER A 96 6.76 -8.95 -9.69
C SER A 96 6.67 -10.14 -8.76
N TYR A 97 6.34 -11.30 -9.29
CA TYR A 97 6.24 -12.56 -8.55
C TYR A 97 7.33 -13.53 -8.99
N GLU A 98 7.95 -14.19 -8.02
CA GLU A 98 8.91 -15.24 -8.23
C GLU A 98 8.55 -16.45 -7.37
N ILE A 99 8.72 -17.63 -7.95
CA ILE A 99 8.46 -18.90 -7.27
C ILE A 99 9.77 -19.64 -7.04
#